data_d58f47cbd4f7c59fa700475cd798890c
#
_entry.id   d58f47cbd4f7c59fa700475cd798890c
#
_cell.length_a   1.000
_cell.length_b   1.000
_cell.length_c   1.000
_cell.angle_alpha   90.00
_cell.angle_beta   90.00
_cell.angle_gamma   90.00
#
_symmetry.space_group_name_H-M   'P 1'
#
loop_
_entity.id
_entity.type
_entity.pdbx_description
1 polymer ?
#
loop_
_entity_poly.entity_id
_entity_poly.type
_entity_poly.pdbx_seq_one_letter_code
_entity_poly.pdbx_strand_id
1 'polypeptide(L)'
;MSAPCSDAEQALIGAAFAAGTALNEPFSSGSNPYAGQYTLSGPAKVRDPRVTPIRGDLADIALAGKLFAPHYVVPMERAVTVPFAVLMDSGRSDAGQTSELLRGERFMVLDIAGQHAWGYCAHDCYNGYLALDALGDSAEIPAPALAAADPVAVAQGLLGMAYLWGGRGGAGIDCSGLVQTAFARAGHKLARDSDQQAASAGRVLGDDEAPARGDLVFFNGHVGILLDVETLIHASQGAGGIGGAVVIEPVADVVARKEGGITLRRRVL
;
A
#
# COMPACT_ATOMS: atom_id res chain seq x y z
N MET A 1 6.05 19.39 -13.44
CA MET A 1 5.28 18.56 -12.49
C MET A 1 6.07 17.28 -12.26
N SER A 2 6.58 17.03 -11.04
CA SER A 2 7.24 15.76 -10.68
C SER A 2 6.19 14.66 -10.76
N ALA A 3 6.52 13.49 -11.35
CA ALA A 3 5.67 12.32 -11.30
C ALA A 3 5.35 11.99 -9.82
N PRO A 4 4.10 11.64 -9.48
CA PRO A 4 3.68 11.40 -8.10
C PRO A 4 4.42 10.23 -7.42
N CYS A 5 5.07 9.36 -8.18
CA CYS A 5 5.85 8.22 -7.69
C CYS A 5 7.34 8.42 -8.00
N SER A 6 7.99 9.38 -7.32
CA SER A 6 9.42 9.63 -7.43
C SER A 6 10.25 8.48 -6.83
N ASP A 7 11.54 8.37 -7.25
CA ASP A 7 12.46 7.37 -6.69
C ASP A 7 12.59 7.44 -5.17
N ALA A 8 12.39 8.61 -4.57
CA ALA A 8 12.42 8.80 -3.13
C ALA A 8 11.21 8.15 -2.44
N GLU A 9 10.01 8.25 -3.03
CA GLU A 9 8.80 7.60 -2.52
C GLU A 9 8.85 6.09 -2.73
N GLN A 10 9.37 5.63 -3.87
CA GLN A 10 9.57 4.20 -4.14
C GLN A 10 10.67 3.58 -3.26
N ALA A 11 11.74 4.32 -2.95
CA ALA A 11 12.82 3.86 -2.07
C ALA A 11 12.38 3.72 -0.61
N LEU A 12 11.50 4.59 -0.14
CA LEU A 12 10.92 4.49 1.20
C LEU A 12 10.04 3.24 1.36
N ILE A 13 9.30 2.87 0.31
CA ILE A 13 8.38 1.73 0.32
C ILE A 13 9.11 0.40 0.01
N GLY A 14 10.14 0.44 -0.85
CA GLY A 14 10.87 -0.75 -1.31
C GLY A 14 11.94 -1.31 -0.37
N ALA A 15 12.23 -0.66 0.76
CA ALA A 15 13.29 -1.10 1.69
C ALA A 15 12.98 -2.42 2.42
N ALA A 16 11.73 -2.88 2.40
CA ALA A 16 11.29 -4.09 3.11
C ALA A 16 11.65 -5.41 2.43
N PHE A 17 12.00 -5.41 1.15
CA PHE A 17 12.18 -6.64 0.35
C PHE A 17 13.60 -7.25 0.38
N ALA A 18 14.53 -6.68 1.11
CA ALA A 18 15.94 -7.17 1.13
C ALA A 18 16.18 -8.43 1.98
N ALA A 19 15.16 -9.03 2.61
CA ALA A 19 15.31 -10.13 3.55
C ALA A 19 14.45 -11.36 3.24
N GLY A 20 14.39 -11.83 2.00
CA GLY A 20 13.59 -13.03 1.68
C GLY A 20 13.98 -13.76 0.41
N THR A 21 14.74 -14.84 0.56
CA THR A 21 14.85 -16.06 -0.27
C THR A 21 15.11 -15.90 -1.78
N ALA A 22 16.35 -16.14 -2.18
CA ALA A 22 16.76 -16.41 -3.55
C ALA A 22 16.03 -17.65 -4.09
N LEU A 23 15.21 -17.49 -5.12
CA LEU A 23 14.79 -18.59 -5.98
C LEU A 23 15.89 -18.80 -7.03
N ASN A 24 16.79 -19.75 -6.74
CA ASN A 24 17.74 -20.29 -7.70
C ASN A 24 17.10 -21.48 -8.40
N GLU A 25 16.64 -21.29 -9.63
CA GLU A 25 16.48 -22.39 -10.60
C GLU A 25 17.45 -22.14 -11.76
N PRO A 26 18.27 -23.10 -12.15
CA PRO A 26 19.25 -22.91 -13.23
C PRO A 26 18.56 -23.03 -14.58
N PHE A 27 18.58 -21.97 -15.36
CA PHE A 27 18.33 -22.05 -16.80
C PHE A 27 19.42 -22.91 -17.46
N SER A 28 19.01 -23.93 -18.23
CA SER A 28 19.88 -24.83 -18.96
C SER A 28 20.82 -24.08 -19.92
N SER A 29 22.06 -24.46 -19.91
CA SER A 29 23.20 -23.89 -20.62
C SER A 29 23.08 -24.04 -22.15
N GLY A 30 22.50 -23.06 -22.81
CA GLY A 30 22.88 -22.71 -24.18
C GLY A 30 24.04 -21.71 -24.08
N SER A 31 25.15 -21.96 -24.77
CA SER A 31 26.30 -21.07 -24.76
C SER A 31 25.92 -19.68 -25.26
N ASN A 32 25.80 -18.72 -24.36
CA ASN A 32 25.59 -17.31 -24.69
C ASN A 32 26.93 -16.77 -25.27
N PRO A 33 27.02 -16.40 -26.58
CA PRO A 33 28.22 -15.88 -27.19
C PRO A 33 28.71 -14.56 -26.58
N TYR A 34 27.94 -13.94 -25.72
CA TYR A 34 28.26 -12.67 -25.03
C TYR A 34 28.62 -12.87 -23.53
N ALA A 35 28.68 -14.11 -23.05
CA ALA A 35 28.88 -14.43 -21.62
C ALA A 35 30.18 -13.90 -20.98
N GLY A 36 31.09 -13.30 -21.74
CA GLY A 36 32.31 -12.68 -21.23
C GLY A 36 32.39 -11.17 -21.41
N GLN A 37 31.37 -10.54 -22.02
CA GLN A 37 31.48 -9.12 -22.41
C GLN A 37 30.79 -8.14 -21.47
N TYR A 38 29.90 -8.62 -20.60
CA TYR A 38 29.15 -7.74 -19.69
C TYR A 38 29.08 -8.36 -18.30
N THR A 39 29.76 -7.74 -17.36
CA THR A 39 29.57 -8.04 -15.94
C THR A 39 28.65 -6.98 -15.38
N LEU A 40 27.41 -7.36 -15.02
CA LEU A 40 26.53 -6.51 -14.22
C LEU A 40 27.12 -6.47 -12.81
N SER A 41 27.80 -5.38 -12.46
CA SER A 41 28.36 -5.17 -11.13
C SER A 41 27.39 -4.28 -10.32
N GLY A 42 26.93 -4.81 -9.19
CA GLY A 42 26.12 -4.11 -8.21
C GLY A 42 24.90 -4.92 -7.78
N PRO A 43 24.40 -4.72 -6.56
CA PRO A 43 23.17 -5.37 -6.12
C PRO A 43 22.01 -4.86 -6.97
N ALA A 44 21.29 -5.77 -7.62
CA ALA A 44 20.01 -5.45 -8.25
C ALA A 44 19.06 -4.92 -7.15
N LYS A 45 18.62 -3.68 -7.26
CA LYS A 45 17.54 -3.19 -6.39
C LYS A 45 16.27 -3.95 -6.74
N VAL A 46 15.89 -4.88 -5.86
CA VAL A 46 14.59 -5.53 -5.94
C VAL A 46 13.54 -4.44 -5.68
N ARG A 47 12.69 -4.18 -6.66
CA ARG A 47 11.59 -3.22 -6.54
C ARG A 47 10.33 -3.96 -6.14
N ASP A 48 9.54 -3.33 -5.27
CA ASP A 48 8.23 -3.85 -4.92
C ASP A 48 7.28 -3.71 -6.14
N PRO A 49 6.81 -4.83 -6.71
CA PRO A 49 5.92 -4.79 -7.87
C PRO A 49 4.57 -4.14 -7.58
N ARG A 50 4.14 -4.10 -6.31
CA ARG A 50 2.86 -3.49 -5.93
C ARG A 50 2.84 -1.98 -6.13
N VAL A 51 4.03 -1.34 -6.07
CA VAL A 51 4.18 0.13 -6.14
C VAL A 51 5.16 0.59 -7.24
N THR A 52 5.59 -0.32 -8.09
CA THR A 52 6.39 0.01 -9.27
C THR A 52 5.49 -0.10 -10.50
N PRO A 53 5.14 1.02 -11.18
CA PRO A 53 4.17 1.03 -12.26
C PRO A 53 4.77 0.46 -13.56
N ILE A 54 5.03 -0.85 -13.55
CA ILE A 54 5.53 -1.65 -14.66
C ILE A 54 4.74 -2.95 -14.79
N ARG A 55 4.42 -3.31 -16.03
CA ARG A 55 3.79 -4.58 -16.44
C ARG A 55 4.64 -5.20 -17.55
N GLY A 56 4.39 -6.44 -17.92
CA GLY A 56 5.21 -7.14 -18.93
C GLY A 56 5.30 -6.46 -20.29
N ASP A 57 4.34 -5.62 -20.64
CA ASP A 57 4.21 -4.93 -21.93
C ASP A 57 4.49 -3.43 -21.88
N LEU A 58 4.33 -2.78 -20.71
CA LEU A 58 4.52 -1.32 -20.58
C LEU A 58 4.92 -0.87 -19.18
N ALA A 59 5.45 0.34 -19.09
CA ALA A 59 5.80 1.01 -17.84
C ALA A 59 5.49 2.50 -17.91
N ASP A 60 5.39 3.14 -16.73
CA ASP A 60 5.38 4.59 -16.62
C ASP A 60 6.67 5.18 -17.21
N ILE A 61 6.54 6.29 -17.95
CA ILE A 61 7.67 7.02 -18.54
C ILE A 61 8.73 7.44 -17.49
N ALA A 62 8.36 7.63 -16.24
CA ALA A 62 9.29 7.95 -15.15
C ALA A 62 10.31 6.82 -14.87
N LEU A 63 10.03 5.60 -15.34
CA LEU A 63 10.92 4.44 -15.24
C LEU A 63 11.87 4.32 -16.43
N ALA A 64 11.73 5.13 -17.46
CA ALA A 64 12.63 5.13 -18.62
C ALA A 64 14.08 5.40 -18.19
N GLY A 65 15.00 4.58 -18.69
CA GLY A 65 16.41 4.63 -18.29
C GLY A 65 16.75 3.99 -16.94
N LYS A 66 15.73 3.55 -16.18
CA LYS A 66 15.88 2.89 -14.87
C LYS A 66 15.51 1.40 -14.93
N LEU A 67 14.43 1.07 -15.61
CA LEU A 67 13.94 -0.29 -15.83
C LEU A 67 13.66 -0.47 -17.32
N PHE A 68 13.90 -1.68 -17.83
CA PHE A 68 13.53 -2.02 -19.19
C PHE A 68 12.03 -2.34 -19.26
N ALA A 69 11.34 -1.73 -20.25
CA ALA A 69 10.00 -2.09 -20.64
C ALA A 69 9.87 -1.99 -22.17
N PRO A 70 9.02 -2.81 -22.82
CA PRO A 70 8.78 -2.71 -24.26
C PRO A 70 8.24 -1.34 -24.67
N HIS A 71 7.37 -0.74 -23.86
CA HIS A 71 6.78 0.57 -24.08
C HIS A 71 6.79 1.41 -22.79
N TYR A 72 6.97 2.72 -22.94
CA TYR A 72 6.83 3.68 -21.84
C TYR A 72 5.65 4.61 -22.14
N VAL A 73 4.81 4.81 -21.14
CA VAL A 73 3.56 5.58 -21.27
C VAL A 73 3.57 6.74 -20.31
N VAL A 74 3.15 7.92 -20.78
CA VAL A 74 2.88 9.07 -19.93
C VAL A 74 1.53 8.84 -19.24
N PRO A 75 1.46 8.82 -17.90
CA PRO A 75 0.22 8.54 -17.21
C PRO A 75 -0.81 9.64 -17.44
N MET A 76 -2.07 9.24 -17.58
CA MET A 76 -3.22 10.13 -17.68
C MET A 76 -3.90 10.20 -16.31
N GLU A 77 -3.89 11.37 -15.68
CA GLU A 77 -4.57 11.56 -14.40
C GLU A 77 -6.09 11.51 -14.56
N ARG A 78 -6.74 10.70 -13.73
CA ARG A 78 -8.19 10.59 -13.59
C ARG A 78 -8.58 10.69 -12.11
N ALA A 79 -9.83 11.06 -11.84
CA ALA A 79 -10.39 11.07 -10.49
C ALA A 79 -11.48 10.03 -10.33
N VAL A 80 -11.60 9.45 -9.14
CA VAL A 80 -12.73 8.58 -8.80
C VAL A 80 -14.00 9.42 -8.66
N THR A 81 -15.03 9.06 -9.41
CA THR A 81 -16.32 9.78 -9.47
C THR A 81 -17.39 9.17 -8.57
N VAL A 82 -17.29 7.87 -8.31
CA VAL A 82 -18.17 7.09 -7.44
C VAL A 82 -17.77 7.23 -5.97
N PRO A 83 -18.60 6.86 -4.98
CA PRO A 83 -18.23 6.94 -3.57
C PRO A 83 -16.90 6.24 -3.24
N PHE A 84 -16.67 5.06 -3.81
CA PHE A 84 -15.41 4.33 -3.80
C PHE A 84 -15.28 3.45 -5.04
N ALA A 85 -14.05 3.14 -5.43
CA ALA A 85 -13.72 2.23 -6.52
C ALA A 85 -12.76 1.16 -6.01
N VAL A 86 -13.06 -0.11 -6.33
CA VAL A 86 -12.26 -1.25 -5.90
C VAL A 86 -11.06 -1.41 -6.83
N LEU A 87 -9.85 -1.41 -6.26
CA LEU A 87 -8.62 -1.71 -6.98
C LEU A 87 -8.38 -3.23 -6.97
N MET A 88 -8.23 -3.81 -8.15
CA MET A 88 -8.09 -5.25 -8.36
C MET A 88 -6.66 -5.60 -8.77
N ASP A 89 -6.22 -6.84 -8.47
CA ASP A 89 -4.91 -7.36 -8.89
C ASP A 89 -4.82 -7.65 -10.38
N SER A 90 -5.94 -7.87 -11.04
CA SER A 90 -6.01 -8.16 -12.48
C SER A 90 -7.31 -7.62 -13.11
N GLY A 91 -7.36 -7.57 -14.45
CA GLY A 91 -8.56 -7.23 -15.20
C GLY A 91 -9.50 -8.42 -15.47
N ARG A 92 -9.34 -9.54 -14.75
CA ARG A 92 -10.12 -10.77 -14.93
C ARG A 92 -11.36 -10.77 -14.03
N SER A 93 -12.33 -11.61 -14.35
CA SER A 93 -13.57 -11.73 -13.57
C SER A 93 -13.38 -12.39 -12.20
N ASP A 94 -12.27 -13.11 -12.00
CA ASP A 94 -11.88 -13.76 -10.76
C ASP A 94 -10.82 -12.98 -9.97
N ALA A 95 -10.60 -11.71 -10.32
CA ALA A 95 -9.62 -10.84 -9.69
C ALA A 95 -9.92 -10.59 -8.19
N GLY A 96 -8.84 -10.53 -7.39
CA GLY A 96 -8.90 -10.20 -5.98
C GLY A 96 -8.83 -8.69 -5.73
N GLN A 97 -9.59 -8.23 -4.74
CA GLN A 97 -9.45 -6.86 -4.26
C GLN A 97 -8.12 -6.69 -3.53
N THR A 98 -7.36 -5.65 -3.87
CA THR A 98 -6.08 -5.30 -3.23
C THR A 98 -6.14 -3.97 -2.48
N SER A 99 -6.96 -3.03 -2.97
CA SER A 99 -7.16 -1.73 -2.33
C SER A 99 -8.50 -1.11 -2.72
N GLU A 100 -8.78 0.08 -2.21
CA GLU A 100 -9.87 0.96 -2.62
C GLU A 100 -9.34 2.36 -2.90
N LEU A 101 -9.98 3.07 -3.82
CA LEU A 101 -9.86 4.53 -3.95
C LEU A 101 -11.20 5.17 -3.58
N LEU A 102 -11.14 6.22 -2.80
CA LEU A 102 -12.31 6.98 -2.39
C LEU A 102 -12.61 8.11 -3.40
N ARG A 103 -13.85 8.60 -3.42
CA ARG A 103 -14.26 9.70 -4.31
C ARG A 103 -13.28 10.88 -4.25
N GLY A 104 -12.84 11.34 -5.42
CA GLY A 104 -11.91 12.43 -5.59
C GLY A 104 -10.44 12.05 -5.51
N GLU A 105 -10.08 10.84 -5.07
CA GLU A 105 -8.71 10.36 -5.15
C GLU A 105 -8.27 10.19 -6.60
N ARG A 106 -6.98 10.38 -6.85
CA ARG A 106 -6.39 10.39 -8.19
C ARG A 106 -5.82 9.01 -8.54
N PHE A 107 -6.12 8.61 -9.76
CA PHE A 107 -5.57 7.40 -10.37
C PHE A 107 -4.82 7.76 -11.65
N MET A 108 -3.59 7.30 -11.75
CA MET A 108 -2.68 7.55 -12.87
C MET A 108 -2.83 6.41 -13.87
N VAL A 109 -3.64 6.62 -14.92
CA VAL A 109 -3.97 5.60 -15.92
C VAL A 109 -2.81 5.45 -16.89
N LEU A 110 -2.31 4.23 -17.07
CA LEU A 110 -1.27 3.86 -18.02
C LEU A 110 -1.81 3.05 -19.21
N ASP A 111 -2.92 2.33 -19.01
CA ASP A 111 -3.54 1.52 -20.07
C ASP A 111 -5.04 1.40 -19.85
N ILE A 112 -5.79 1.27 -20.92
CA ILE A 112 -7.24 0.99 -20.93
C ILE A 112 -7.50 -0.22 -21.81
N ALA A 113 -8.05 -1.27 -21.21
CA ALA A 113 -8.41 -2.50 -21.91
C ALA A 113 -9.84 -2.93 -21.53
N GLY A 114 -10.73 -2.89 -22.49
CA GLY A 114 -12.15 -3.18 -22.27
C GLY A 114 -12.80 -2.24 -21.26
N GLN A 115 -13.29 -2.80 -20.16
CA GLN A 115 -13.94 -2.04 -19.08
C GLN A 115 -13.01 -1.68 -17.91
N HIS A 116 -11.69 -1.88 -18.05
CA HIS A 116 -10.73 -1.65 -17.00
C HIS A 116 -9.64 -0.66 -17.41
N ALA A 117 -9.24 0.19 -16.47
CA ALA A 117 -8.04 1.00 -16.54
C ALA A 117 -6.96 0.36 -15.66
N TRP A 118 -5.76 0.13 -16.20
CA TRP A 118 -4.59 -0.23 -15.40
C TRP A 118 -3.73 1.00 -15.14
N GLY A 119 -3.20 1.08 -13.93
CA GLY A 119 -2.37 2.21 -13.52
C GLY A 119 -2.03 2.13 -12.04
N TYR A 120 -1.90 3.28 -11.39
CA TYR A 120 -1.53 3.37 -9.97
C TYR A 120 -2.21 4.53 -9.25
N CYS A 121 -2.39 4.35 -7.94
CA CYS A 121 -2.93 5.38 -7.06
C CYS A 121 -1.91 6.51 -6.88
N ALA A 122 -2.32 7.76 -7.07
CA ALA A 122 -1.40 8.91 -6.99
C ALA A 122 -0.89 9.18 -5.56
N HIS A 123 -1.58 8.67 -4.52
CA HIS A 123 -1.23 8.94 -3.12
C HIS A 123 -0.20 7.98 -2.54
N ASP A 124 -0.12 6.72 -3.05
CA ASP A 124 0.75 5.67 -2.50
C ASP A 124 1.44 4.81 -3.56
N CYS A 125 1.23 5.13 -4.85
CA CYS A 125 1.78 4.42 -6.02
C CYS A 125 1.28 2.97 -6.18
N TYR A 126 0.28 2.55 -5.43
CA TYR A 126 -0.21 1.18 -5.48
C TYR A 126 -0.85 0.85 -6.83
N ASN A 127 -0.33 -0.20 -7.50
CA ASN A 127 -0.72 -0.57 -8.85
C ASN A 127 -1.95 -1.47 -8.85
N GLY A 128 -2.77 -1.37 -9.90
CA GLY A 128 -3.89 -2.28 -10.08
C GLY A 128 -4.81 -1.88 -11.21
N TYR A 129 -5.96 -2.51 -11.23
CA TYR A 129 -7.02 -2.32 -12.21
C TYR A 129 -8.24 -1.71 -11.55
N LEU A 130 -8.76 -0.62 -12.13
CA LEU A 130 -10.06 -0.02 -11.77
C LEU A 130 -11.08 -0.20 -12.88
N ALA A 131 -12.34 -0.26 -12.51
CA ALA A 131 -13.43 -0.14 -13.48
C ALA A 131 -13.37 1.24 -14.15
N LEU A 132 -13.43 1.26 -15.48
CA LEU A 132 -13.26 2.49 -16.27
C LEU A 132 -14.38 3.50 -16.00
N ASP A 133 -15.60 3.05 -15.78
CA ASP A 133 -16.78 3.87 -15.47
C ASP A 133 -16.74 4.52 -14.08
N ALA A 134 -15.85 4.07 -13.20
CA ALA A 134 -15.61 4.71 -11.91
C ALA A 134 -14.68 5.94 -12.02
N LEU A 135 -14.08 6.21 -13.19
CA LEU A 135 -13.11 7.25 -13.41
C LEU A 135 -13.68 8.39 -14.28
N GLY A 136 -13.38 9.62 -13.92
CA GLY A 136 -13.74 10.82 -14.67
C GLY A 136 -12.61 11.83 -14.78
N ASP A 137 -12.92 13.00 -15.33
CA ASP A 137 -11.93 14.06 -15.48
C ASP A 137 -11.52 14.61 -14.10
N SER A 138 -10.22 14.63 -13.84
CA SER A 138 -9.67 15.11 -12.58
C SER A 138 -9.88 16.62 -12.37
N ALA A 139 -10.08 17.38 -13.46
CA ALA A 139 -10.37 18.81 -13.37
C ALA A 139 -11.78 19.11 -12.84
N GLU A 140 -12.73 18.18 -13.02
CA GLU A 140 -14.13 18.35 -12.61
C GLU A 140 -14.40 17.86 -11.17
N ILE A 141 -13.54 16.99 -10.65
CA ILE A 141 -13.73 16.37 -9.33
C ILE A 141 -12.67 16.90 -8.36
N PRO A 142 -13.07 17.61 -7.29
CA PRO A 142 -12.10 18.09 -6.31
C PRO A 142 -11.40 16.93 -5.58
N ALA A 143 -10.11 17.11 -5.28
CA ALA A 143 -9.39 16.19 -4.42
C ALA A 143 -10.00 16.21 -3.00
N PRO A 144 -9.93 15.08 -2.26
CA PRO A 144 -10.38 15.05 -0.87
C PRO A 144 -9.68 16.13 -0.05
N ALA A 145 -10.45 16.88 0.74
CA ALA A 145 -9.87 17.86 1.65
C ALA A 145 -9.08 17.15 2.75
N LEU A 146 -7.83 17.54 2.90
CA LEU A 146 -7.01 17.12 4.05
C LEU A 146 -7.35 18.06 5.22
N ALA A 147 -7.93 17.51 6.27
CA ALA A 147 -8.07 18.22 7.54
C ALA A 147 -6.85 17.85 8.41
N ALA A 148 -6.29 18.83 9.13
CA ALA A 148 -5.32 18.53 10.19
C ALA A 148 -6.04 17.83 11.34
N ALA A 149 -6.34 16.54 11.19
CA ALA A 149 -7.06 15.73 12.16
C ALA A 149 -6.09 14.90 12.99
N ASP A 150 -6.44 14.61 14.23
CA ASP A 150 -5.74 13.62 15.04
C ASP A 150 -6.02 12.22 14.43
N PRO A 151 -4.99 11.47 13.98
CA PRO A 151 -5.20 10.17 13.35
C PRO A 151 -5.87 9.16 14.26
N VAL A 152 -5.63 9.23 15.57
CA VAL A 152 -6.30 8.36 16.55
C VAL A 152 -7.79 8.67 16.61
N ALA A 153 -8.17 9.95 16.64
CA ALA A 153 -9.58 10.34 16.63
C ALA A 153 -10.27 9.93 15.32
N VAL A 154 -9.57 10.01 14.19
CA VAL A 154 -10.08 9.50 12.89
C VAL A 154 -10.33 8.00 12.96
N ALA A 155 -9.36 7.22 13.47
CA ALA A 155 -9.51 5.77 13.62
C ALA A 155 -10.67 5.41 14.56
N GLN A 156 -10.83 6.13 15.69
CA GLN A 156 -11.95 5.96 16.62
C GLN A 156 -13.30 6.26 15.97
N GLY A 157 -13.36 7.21 15.03
CA GLY A 157 -14.57 7.50 14.25
C GLY A 157 -14.98 6.36 13.30
N LEU A 158 -14.12 5.38 13.10
CA LEU A 158 -14.36 4.19 12.25
C LEU A 158 -14.67 2.93 13.08
N LEU A 159 -14.82 3.04 14.41
CA LEU A 159 -15.20 1.91 15.27
C LEU A 159 -16.46 1.21 14.77
N GLY A 160 -16.42 -0.12 14.77
CA GLY A 160 -17.52 -0.97 14.29
C GLY A 160 -17.62 -1.11 12.77
N MET A 161 -16.79 -0.37 11.97
CA MET A 161 -16.74 -0.59 10.53
C MET A 161 -16.29 -2.02 10.23
N ALA A 162 -17.02 -2.69 9.33
CA ALA A 162 -16.73 -4.09 8.98
C ALA A 162 -15.32 -4.26 8.43
N TYR A 163 -14.66 -5.36 8.82
CA TYR A 163 -13.41 -5.75 8.21
C TYR A 163 -13.63 -6.19 6.75
N LEU A 164 -12.86 -5.62 5.86
CA LEU A 164 -12.83 -6.01 4.45
C LEU A 164 -11.38 -5.97 3.96
N TRP A 165 -10.86 -7.11 3.50
CA TRP A 165 -9.53 -7.16 2.88
C TRP A 165 -9.45 -6.20 1.68
N GLY A 166 -8.40 -5.39 1.62
CA GLY A 166 -8.25 -4.37 0.60
C GLY A 166 -9.09 -3.10 0.83
N GLY A 167 -9.94 -3.07 1.87
CA GLY A 167 -10.80 -1.92 2.18
C GLY A 167 -10.03 -0.73 2.76
N ARG A 168 -10.49 0.49 2.42
CA ARG A 168 -9.99 1.77 2.94
C ARG A 168 -11.11 2.67 3.48
N GLY A 169 -12.31 2.10 3.70
CA GLY A 169 -13.46 2.78 4.31
C GLY A 169 -14.61 3.10 3.35
N GLY A 170 -14.59 2.55 2.13
CA GLY A 170 -15.74 2.57 1.23
C GLY A 170 -16.77 1.52 1.62
N ALA A 171 -16.49 0.25 1.32
CA ALA A 171 -17.35 -0.87 1.70
C ALA A 171 -16.98 -1.48 3.06
N GLY A 172 -15.74 -1.31 3.50
CA GLY A 172 -15.17 -1.82 4.73
C GLY A 172 -13.71 -1.38 4.84
N ILE A 173 -12.97 -1.92 5.79
CA ILE A 173 -11.59 -1.50 6.03
C ILE A 173 -10.74 -2.66 6.57
N ASP A 174 -9.48 -2.80 6.08
CA ASP A 174 -8.52 -3.71 6.69
C ASP A 174 -7.56 -2.99 7.67
N CYS A 175 -6.66 -3.73 8.30
CA CYS A 175 -5.79 -3.19 9.33
C CYS A 175 -4.87 -2.07 8.83
N SER A 176 -4.22 -2.26 7.69
CA SER A 176 -3.32 -1.27 7.08
C SER A 176 -4.10 -0.13 6.41
N GLY A 177 -5.29 -0.41 5.86
CA GLY A 177 -6.22 0.59 5.33
C GLY A 177 -6.73 1.54 6.41
N LEU A 178 -7.00 1.03 7.63
CA LEU A 178 -7.35 1.87 8.80
C LEU A 178 -6.21 2.84 9.14
N VAL A 179 -4.99 2.33 9.25
CA VAL A 179 -3.80 3.14 9.51
C VAL A 179 -3.60 4.17 8.40
N GLN A 180 -3.59 3.73 7.14
CA GLN A 180 -3.40 4.61 5.99
C GLN A 180 -4.45 5.74 5.96
N THR A 181 -5.73 5.40 6.11
CA THR A 181 -6.85 6.37 6.07
C THR A 181 -6.79 7.36 7.23
N ALA A 182 -6.48 6.88 8.45
CA ALA A 182 -6.38 7.71 9.62
C ALA A 182 -5.24 8.74 9.49
N PHE A 183 -4.07 8.29 9.09
CA PHE A 183 -2.91 9.16 8.95
C PHE A 183 -2.98 10.06 7.71
N ALA A 184 -3.60 9.62 6.61
CA ALA A 184 -3.82 10.47 5.44
C ALA A 184 -4.66 11.71 5.78
N ARG A 185 -5.69 11.57 6.62
CA ARG A 185 -6.50 12.71 7.09
C ARG A 185 -5.72 13.65 8.01
N ALA A 186 -4.66 13.17 8.63
CA ALA A 186 -3.72 13.97 9.40
C ALA A 186 -2.60 14.61 8.53
N GLY A 187 -2.61 14.37 7.21
CA GLY A 187 -1.63 14.90 6.27
C GLY A 187 -0.39 14.03 6.08
N HIS A 188 -0.37 12.81 6.65
CA HIS A 188 0.75 11.88 6.52
C HIS A 188 0.46 10.81 5.47
N LYS A 189 1.35 10.69 4.49
CA LYS A 189 1.28 9.62 3.49
C LYS A 189 1.91 8.35 4.03
N LEU A 190 1.14 7.26 4.07
CA LEU A 190 1.63 5.93 4.44
C LEU A 190 1.38 4.95 3.29
N ALA A 191 2.20 3.92 3.22
CA ALA A 191 2.03 2.84 2.26
C ALA A 191 0.73 2.06 2.50
N ARG A 192 0.28 1.29 1.48
CA ARG A 192 -0.97 0.54 1.55
C ARG A 192 -0.90 -0.65 2.49
N ASP A 193 0.13 -1.48 2.36
CA ASP A 193 0.22 -2.75 3.05
C ASP A 193 0.99 -2.66 4.37
N SER A 194 0.65 -3.52 5.33
CA SER A 194 1.24 -3.49 6.68
C SER A 194 2.75 -3.76 6.69
N ASP A 195 3.27 -4.59 5.79
CA ASP A 195 4.71 -4.84 5.62
C ASP A 195 5.43 -3.60 5.06
N GLN A 196 4.82 -2.90 4.11
CA GLN A 196 5.33 -1.64 3.57
C GLN A 196 5.30 -0.53 4.64
N GLN A 197 4.24 -0.47 5.44
CA GLN A 197 4.14 0.46 6.58
C GLN A 197 5.20 0.13 7.64
N ALA A 198 5.39 -1.15 7.96
CA ALA A 198 6.44 -1.60 8.88
C ALA A 198 7.84 -1.20 8.40
N ALA A 199 8.07 -1.15 7.08
CA ALA A 199 9.33 -0.73 6.52
C ALA A 199 9.54 0.79 6.51
N SER A 200 8.48 1.59 6.30
CA SER A 200 8.61 2.99 5.88
C SER A 200 7.91 4.03 6.77
N ALA A 201 6.93 3.65 7.61
CA ALA A 201 6.14 4.60 8.38
C ALA A 201 6.97 5.28 9.49
N GLY A 202 7.24 6.57 9.35
CA GLY A 202 7.96 7.34 10.37
C GLY A 202 9.30 6.72 10.80
N ARG A 203 9.60 6.76 12.11
CA ARG A 203 10.82 6.18 12.68
C ARG A 203 10.53 4.92 13.51
N VAL A 204 11.48 4.02 13.59
CA VAL A 204 11.46 2.86 14.50
C VAL A 204 11.63 3.37 15.94
N LEU A 205 10.87 2.79 16.87
CA LEU A 205 11.07 2.99 18.31
C LEU A 205 12.08 1.97 18.84
N GLY A 206 13.03 2.46 19.64
CA GLY A 206 13.96 1.60 20.39
C GLY A 206 13.24 0.83 21.50
N ASP A 207 13.89 -0.23 22.02
CA ASP A 207 13.32 -1.08 23.08
C ASP A 207 13.14 -0.32 24.41
N ASP A 208 13.94 0.72 24.62
CA ASP A 208 13.93 1.60 25.78
C ASP A 208 12.95 2.80 25.66
N GLU A 209 12.39 3.00 24.48
CA GLU A 209 11.42 4.08 24.26
C GLU A 209 10.01 3.66 24.69
N ALA A 210 9.42 4.47 25.59
CA ALA A 210 8.05 4.25 26.02
C ALA A 210 7.06 4.41 24.84
N PRO A 211 6.15 3.46 24.66
CA PRO A 211 5.05 3.59 23.71
C PRO A 211 4.16 4.78 24.05
N ALA A 212 3.65 5.44 23.03
CA ALA A 212 2.76 6.59 23.17
C ALA A 212 1.52 6.46 22.29
N ARG A 213 0.51 7.26 22.61
CA ARG A 213 -0.70 7.37 21.77
C ARG A 213 -0.34 7.79 20.34
N GLY A 214 -0.87 7.07 19.37
CA GLY A 214 -0.60 7.28 17.94
C GLY A 214 0.56 6.46 17.39
N ASP A 215 1.33 5.78 18.23
CA ASP A 215 2.35 4.85 17.75
C ASP A 215 1.71 3.66 17.03
N LEU A 216 2.38 3.20 15.98
CA LEU A 216 2.00 2.00 15.24
C LEU A 216 2.66 0.77 15.85
N VAL A 217 1.86 -0.26 16.05
CA VAL A 217 2.32 -1.57 16.53
C VAL A 217 2.09 -2.60 15.45
N PHE A 218 3.17 -3.28 15.06
CA PHE A 218 3.17 -4.28 14.01
C PHE A 218 3.27 -5.68 14.58
N PHE A 219 2.54 -6.59 13.96
CA PHE A 219 2.55 -8.03 14.18
C PHE A 219 2.78 -8.72 12.84
N ASN A 220 2.95 -10.02 12.82
CA ASN A 220 3.03 -10.76 11.56
C ASN A 220 1.74 -10.59 10.74
N GLY A 221 1.85 -9.88 9.60
CA GLY A 221 0.73 -9.59 8.69
C GLY A 221 -0.37 -8.69 9.28
N HIS A 222 -0.05 -7.87 10.31
CA HIS A 222 -1.05 -7.02 10.95
C HIS A 222 -0.46 -5.75 11.56
N VAL A 223 -1.32 -4.72 11.72
CA VAL A 223 -0.96 -3.45 12.33
C VAL A 223 -2.13 -2.86 13.12
N GLY A 224 -1.82 -2.11 14.17
CA GLY A 224 -2.77 -1.31 14.94
C GLY A 224 -2.17 0.02 15.38
N ILE A 225 -3.01 0.92 15.89
CA ILE A 225 -2.64 2.25 16.40
C ILE A 225 -2.84 2.23 17.92
N LEU A 226 -1.84 2.61 18.70
CA LEU A 226 -1.98 2.73 20.15
C LEU A 226 -2.91 3.88 20.52
N LEU A 227 -3.87 3.62 21.39
CA LEU A 227 -4.66 4.64 22.07
C LEU A 227 -3.91 5.12 23.33
N ASP A 228 -3.25 4.20 24.00
CA ASP A 228 -2.37 4.36 25.15
C ASP A 228 -1.38 3.16 25.21
N VAL A 229 -0.66 3.02 26.31
CA VAL A 229 0.33 1.94 26.48
C VAL A 229 -0.29 0.53 26.59
N GLU A 230 -1.57 0.43 26.91
CA GLU A 230 -2.27 -0.83 27.20
C GLU A 230 -3.28 -1.21 26.13
N THR A 231 -3.79 -0.24 25.35
CA THR A 231 -4.87 -0.46 24.37
C THR A 231 -4.50 0.00 22.97
N LEU A 232 -5.00 -0.72 21.97
CA LEU A 232 -4.86 -0.39 20.57
C LEU A 232 -6.20 -0.44 19.85
N ILE A 233 -6.31 0.36 18.78
CA ILE A 233 -7.38 0.28 17.80
C ILE A 233 -6.85 -0.36 16.52
N HIS A 234 -7.57 -1.32 15.99
CA HIS A 234 -7.22 -2.00 14.75
C HIS A 234 -8.46 -2.57 14.04
N ALA A 235 -8.36 -2.80 12.73
CA ALA A 235 -9.37 -3.59 12.03
C ALA A 235 -8.99 -5.08 12.14
N SER A 236 -9.78 -5.84 12.89
CA SER A 236 -9.56 -7.27 13.16
C SER A 236 -10.48 -8.11 12.27
N GLN A 237 -9.97 -9.22 11.74
CA GLN A 237 -10.79 -10.19 10.98
C GLN A 237 -11.83 -10.93 11.85
N GLY A 238 -11.74 -10.79 13.18
CA GLY A 238 -12.55 -11.57 14.11
C GLY A 238 -12.05 -13.01 14.29
N ALA A 239 -12.70 -13.76 15.16
CA ALA A 239 -12.39 -15.17 15.40
C ALA A 239 -12.76 -16.01 14.17
N GLY A 240 -11.79 -16.78 13.63
CA GLY A 240 -12.00 -17.61 12.45
C GLY A 240 -12.21 -16.82 11.14
N GLY A 241 -11.88 -15.51 11.10
CA GLY A 241 -12.02 -14.68 9.90
C GLY A 241 -13.46 -14.25 9.58
N ILE A 242 -14.39 -14.41 10.51
CA ILE A 242 -15.81 -14.11 10.32
C ILE A 242 -16.23 -12.96 11.25
N GLY A 243 -16.97 -11.98 10.70
CA GLY A 243 -17.57 -10.91 11.50
C GLY A 243 -16.58 -9.90 12.06
N GLY A 244 -15.43 -9.74 11.41
CA GLY A 244 -14.41 -8.78 11.83
C GLY A 244 -14.84 -7.33 11.66
N ALA A 245 -14.26 -6.45 12.50
CA ALA A 245 -14.54 -5.03 12.49
C ALA A 245 -13.36 -4.22 13.05
N VAL A 246 -13.46 -2.90 12.97
CA VAL A 246 -12.61 -1.98 13.73
C VAL A 246 -13.01 -2.05 15.19
N VAL A 247 -12.06 -2.45 16.04
CA VAL A 247 -12.25 -2.66 17.47
C VAL A 247 -11.11 -2.04 18.28
N ILE A 248 -11.40 -1.78 19.56
CA ILE A 248 -10.38 -1.45 20.57
C ILE A 248 -10.19 -2.68 21.45
N GLU A 249 -8.95 -3.09 21.63
CA GLU A 249 -8.60 -4.26 22.44
C GLU A 249 -7.34 -4.00 23.27
N PRO A 250 -7.17 -4.71 24.41
CA PRO A 250 -5.90 -4.71 25.11
C PRO A 250 -4.76 -5.22 24.22
N VAL A 251 -3.62 -4.54 24.24
CA VAL A 251 -2.41 -4.97 23.49
C VAL A 251 -2.03 -6.42 23.86
N ALA A 252 -2.14 -6.77 25.15
CA ALA A 252 -1.83 -8.11 25.65
C ALA A 252 -2.67 -9.21 24.98
N ASP A 253 -3.96 -8.95 24.74
CA ASP A 253 -4.87 -9.91 24.11
C ASP A 253 -4.53 -10.12 22.63
N VAL A 254 -4.14 -9.05 21.94
CA VAL A 254 -3.69 -9.15 20.54
C VAL A 254 -2.35 -9.89 20.46
N VAL A 255 -1.40 -9.59 21.36
CA VAL A 255 -0.12 -10.32 21.48
C VAL A 255 -0.34 -11.82 21.69
N ALA A 256 -1.27 -12.20 22.57
CA ALA A 256 -1.57 -13.61 22.87
C ALA A 256 -2.11 -14.38 21.66
N ARG A 257 -2.80 -13.69 20.73
CA ARG A 257 -3.39 -14.31 19.51
C ARG A 257 -2.48 -14.28 18.28
N LYS A 258 -1.50 -13.39 18.26
CA LYS A 258 -0.61 -13.20 17.10
C LYS A 258 0.71 -13.93 17.31
N GLU A 259 1.00 -14.89 16.43
CA GLU A 259 2.27 -15.60 16.45
C GLU A 259 3.45 -14.62 16.33
N GLY A 260 4.45 -14.79 17.19
CA GLY A 260 5.63 -13.92 17.26
C GLY A 260 5.41 -12.60 18.02
N GLY A 261 4.20 -12.32 18.49
CA GLY A 261 3.89 -11.12 19.25
C GLY A 261 4.13 -9.82 18.46
N ILE A 262 4.55 -8.76 19.17
CA ILE A 262 4.91 -7.48 18.54
C ILE A 262 6.26 -7.63 17.84
N THR A 263 6.28 -7.37 16.54
CA THR A 263 7.50 -7.46 15.72
C THR A 263 8.22 -6.12 15.61
N LEU A 264 7.48 -5.01 15.66
CA LEU A 264 8.03 -3.66 15.48
C LEU A 264 7.08 -2.61 16.09
N ARG A 265 7.64 -1.49 16.53
CA ARG A 265 6.90 -0.27 16.85
C ARG A 265 7.46 0.90 16.06
N ARG A 266 6.56 1.78 15.57
CA ARG A 266 6.96 2.98 14.83
C ARG A 266 6.19 4.21 15.28
N ARG A 267 6.85 5.36 15.25
CA ARG A 267 6.25 6.68 15.51
C ARG A 267 6.25 7.51 14.25
N VAL A 268 5.07 8.00 13.86
CA VAL A 268 4.86 8.82 12.66
C VAL A 268 4.81 10.31 13.01
N LEU A 269 4.32 10.65 14.22
CA LEU A 269 4.08 12.02 14.71
C LEU A 269 5.22 12.52 15.59
#